data_55122d9d408714584e8411493ee63679
#
_entry.id   55122d9d408714584e8411493ee63679
#
_cell.length_a   1.000
_cell.length_b   1.000
_cell.length_c   1.000
_cell.angle_alpha   90.00
_cell.angle_beta   90.00
_cell.angle_gamma   90.00
#
_symmetry.space_group_name_H-M   'P 1'
#
loop_
_entity.id
_entity.type
_entity.pdbx_description
1 polymer ?
#
loop_
_entity_poly.entity_id
_entity_poly.type
_entity_poly.pdbx_seq_one_letter_code
_entity_poly.pdbx_strand_id
1 'polypeptide(L)'
;AQPPFEKTVEPLPGERWWGGFVALGNRMPYPAELAEQDLARINYNNQSVPLLLSSEGRYVWSEHPFRFRIKQGRLHLSSDHEALEAVHAGESLRDAYAAASAAHFPPSGTIPAELFFSMPQYNTWIELMYDQNQRDIMRYARKAVENGFPQGIFMIDDNWQNDYGNFDFKASRFPDPRGMIDSLHAMGFRVMLWISPYVSPDSPEFRELERKGYLLKTRRGDPAIVRWWNGYSACYDLTNPEAVAYLRGKLEENRSKYGTDGFKFDGGDVAYMQAEPYLYHDPEGDPNRYMQRWAELGGTFACNELRACWKLGGQPVVQRLGDKDY
;
A
#
# COMPACT_ATOMS: atom_id res chain seq x y z
N ALA A 1 -8.42 0.11 -30.39
CA ALA A 1 -8.16 0.98 -29.23
C ALA A 1 -8.10 2.41 -29.72
N GLN A 2 -8.66 3.34 -28.98
CA GLN A 2 -8.56 4.78 -29.24
C GLN A 2 -7.08 5.19 -29.02
N PRO A 3 -6.51 6.11 -29.85
CA PRO A 3 -5.17 6.60 -29.58
C PRO A 3 -5.12 7.35 -28.25
N PRO A 4 -4.00 7.30 -27.52
CA PRO A 4 -3.86 7.99 -26.25
C PRO A 4 -3.98 9.51 -26.43
N PHE A 5 -4.45 10.17 -25.40
CA PHE A 5 -4.37 11.64 -25.30
C PHE A 5 -2.90 12.02 -25.04
N GLU A 6 -2.36 12.91 -25.84
CA GLU A 6 -0.99 13.37 -25.71
C GLU A 6 -0.95 14.90 -25.50
N LYS A 7 -0.04 15.36 -24.64
CA LYS A 7 0.17 16.77 -24.36
C LYS A 7 1.66 17.04 -24.13
N THR A 8 2.18 18.07 -24.73
CA THR A 8 3.49 18.64 -24.38
C THR A 8 3.27 19.93 -23.60
N VAL A 9 3.85 19.99 -22.41
CA VAL A 9 3.86 21.19 -21.57
C VAL A 9 5.20 21.90 -21.78
N GLU A 10 5.12 23.09 -22.36
CA GLU A 10 6.30 23.92 -22.56
C GLU A 10 6.81 24.44 -21.22
N PRO A 11 8.12 24.39 -20.93
CA PRO A 11 8.67 24.81 -19.65
C PRO A 11 8.60 26.33 -19.49
N LEU A 12 8.34 26.75 -18.27
CA LEU A 12 8.58 28.12 -17.84
C LEU A 12 10.09 28.29 -17.51
N PRO A 13 10.63 29.54 -17.50
CA PRO A 13 12.04 29.76 -17.20
C PRO A 13 12.44 29.16 -15.84
N GLY A 14 13.38 28.19 -15.87
CA GLY A 14 13.88 27.55 -14.66
C GLY A 14 12.99 26.48 -14.04
N GLU A 15 11.87 26.16 -14.67
CA GLU A 15 10.89 25.22 -14.12
C GLU A 15 11.45 23.81 -13.92
N ARG A 16 11.09 23.22 -12.78
CA ARG A 16 11.43 21.87 -12.35
C ARG A 16 10.17 21.13 -11.89
N TRP A 17 10.17 19.79 -12.03
CA TRP A 17 9.02 18.94 -11.73
C TRP A 17 9.34 17.88 -10.66
N TRP A 18 8.34 17.59 -9.82
CA TRP A 18 8.30 16.54 -8.80
C TRP A 18 7.02 15.72 -8.93
N GLY A 19 6.97 14.52 -8.32
CA GLY A 19 5.74 13.75 -8.17
C GLY A 19 5.77 12.40 -8.85
N GLY A 20 4.60 11.77 -8.96
CA GLY A 20 4.44 10.43 -9.52
C GLY A 20 4.82 9.31 -8.55
N PHE A 21 6.10 9.06 -8.33
CA PHE A 21 6.57 7.95 -7.52
C PHE A 21 7.40 8.39 -6.31
N VAL A 22 7.04 7.92 -5.12
CA VAL A 22 7.83 8.17 -3.90
C VAL A 22 9.24 7.59 -4.01
N ALA A 23 9.38 6.42 -4.62
CA ALA A 23 10.67 5.75 -4.82
C ALA A 23 11.67 6.57 -5.65
N LEU A 24 11.21 7.53 -6.45
CA LEU A 24 12.07 8.42 -7.22
C LEU A 24 12.41 9.73 -6.50
N GLY A 25 12.07 9.87 -5.23
CA GLY A 25 12.28 11.09 -4.46
C GLY A 25 13.73 11.60 -4.45
N ASN A 26 14.71 10.70 -4.46
CA ASN A 26 16.13 11.03 -4.55
C ASN A 26 16.56 11.55 -5.93
N ARG A 27 15.71 11.46 -6.95
CA ARG A 27 15.94 11.95 -8.31
C ARG A 27 15.16 13.23 -8.62
N MET A 28 14.42 13.73 -7.62
CA MET A 28 13.62 14.96 -7.75
C MET A 28 14.37 16.18 -7.17
N PRO A 29 14.25 17.35 -7.81
CA PRO A 29 13.50 17.62 -9.04
C PRO A 29 14.05 16.80 -10.22
N TYR A 30 13.12 16.37 -11.07
CA TYR A 30 13.50 15.58 -12.23
C TYR A 30 14.47 16.33 -13.15
N PRO A 31 15.47 15.63 -13.77
CA PRO A 31 16.38 16.22 -14.72
C PRO A 31 15.70 16.61 -16.03
N ALA A 32 16.37 17.43 -16.85
CA ALA A 32 15.90 17.86 -18.16
C ALA A 32 15.72 16.68 -19.16
N GLU A 33 16.32 15.53 -18.86
CA GLU A 33 16.14 14.27 -19.58
C GLU A 33 15.69 13.20 -18.59
N LEU A 34 14.43 12.79 -18.67
CA LEU A 34 13.82 11.70 -17.90
C LEU A 34 13.15 10.74 -18.88
N ALA A 35 13.55 9.48 -18.82
CA ALA A 35 12.87 8.40 -19.55
C ALA A 35 11.41 8.29 -19.13
N GLU A 36 10.57 7.68 -19.98
CA GLU A 36 9.14 7.52 -19.69
C GLU A 36 8.91 6.79 -18.38
N GLN A 37 8.03 7.37 -17.60
CA GLN A 37 7.50 6.83 -16.35
C GLN A 37 6.02 6.50 -16.58
N ASP A 38 5.61 5.28 -16.27
CA ASP A 38 4.23 4.80 -16.45
C ASP A 38 3.61 4.48 -15.08
N LEU A 39 2.65 5.29 -14.67
CA LEU A 39 1.95 5.12 -13.39
C LEU A 39 1.03 3.89 -13.36
N ALA A 40 0.67 3.32 -14.52
CA ALA A 40 -0.10 2.08 -14.62
C ALA A 40 0.79 0.83 -14.57
N ARG A 41 2.11 0.98 -14.83
CA ARG A 41 3.08 -0.12 -14.93
C ARG A 41 4.29 0.16 -14.06
N ILE A 42 4.09 0.15 -12.77
CA ILE A 42 5.11 0.53 -11.81
C ILE A 42 6.21 -0.52 -11.76
N ASN A 43 7.43 -0.13 -12.08
CA ASN A 43 8.65 -0.89 -11.81
C ASN A 43 9.23 -0.61 -10.43
N TYR A 44 8.61 0.31 -9.68
CA TYR A 44 8.99 0.71 -8.33
C TYR A 44 7.95 0.21 -7.34
N ASN A 45 8.41 -0.22 -6.20
CA ASN A 45 7.53 -0.64 -5.12
C ASN A 45 6.85 0.57 -4.46
N ASN A 46 5.72 0.33 -3.83
CA ASN A 46 5.07 1.12 -2.80
C ASN A 46 4.14 2.22 -3.32
N GLN A 47 4.49 3.48 -3.12
CA GLN A 47 3.52 4.57 -3.23
C GLN A 47 3.69 5.34 -4.54
N SER A 48 2.56 5.65 -5.13
CA SER A 48 2.49 6.51 -6.31
C SER A 48 1.22 7.34 -6.30
N VAL A 49 1.23 8.40 -7.09
CA VAL A 49 0.14 9.36 -7.18
C VAL A 49 0.09 9.95 -8.58
N PRO A 50 -1.10 10.13 -9.18
CA PRO A 50 -1.22 10.74 -10.51
C PRO A 50 -1.14 12.28 -10.42
N LEU A 51 -0.08 12.77 -9.78
CA LEU A 51 0.16 14.19 -9.53
C LEU A 51 1.60 14.54 -9.84
N LEU A 52 1.81 15.57 -10.65
CA LEU A 52 3.09 16.24 -10.81
C LEU A 52 2.99 17.70 -10.35
N LEU A 53 4.02 18.18 -9.68
CA LEU A 53 4.11 19.54 -9.13
C LEU A 53 5.31 20.25 -9.75
N SER A 54 5.16 21.53 -10.06
CA SER A 54 6.20 22.37 -10.65
C SER A 54 6.70 23.45 -9.68
N SER A 55 7.98 23.83 -9.84
CA SER A 55 8.56 24.97 -9.12
C SER A 55 7.88 26.28 -9.42
N GLU A 56 7.21 26.39 -10.57
CA GLU A 56 6.59 27.61 -11.09
C GLU A 56 5.07 27.62 -10.89
N GLY A 57 4.59 26.96 -9.81
CA GLY A 57 3.19 27.03 -9.39
C GLY A 57 2.21 26.27 -10.27
N ARG A 58 2.67 25.34 -11.12
CA ARG A 58 1.80 24.50 -11.92
C ARG A 58 1.70 23.09 -11.36
N TYR A 59 0.57 22.40 -11.62
CA TYR A 59 0.45 20.98 -11.34
C TYR A 59 -0.31 20.25 -12.44
N VAL A 60 -0.03 18.95 -12.58
CA VAL A 60 -0.78 18.01 -13.44
C VAL A 60 -1.45 17.00 -12.53
N TRP A 61 -2.74 16.79 -12.74
CA TRP A 61 -3.54 15.80 -12.02
C TRP A 61 -4.36 14.97 -12.98
N SER A 62 -4.61 13.71 -12.64
CA SER A 62 -5.58 12.82 -13.27
C SER A 62 -6.24 11.93 -12.23
N GLU A 63 -7.49 11.53 -12.46
CA GLU A 63 -8.14 10.47 -11.69
C GLU A 63 -7.56 9.08 -12.01
N HIS A 64 -6.92 8.93 -13.18
CA HIS A 64 -6.36 7.71 -13.73
C HIS A 64 -4.83 7.76 -13.81
N PRO A 65 -4.16 6.60 -13.87
CA PRO A 65 -2.72 6.56 -14.13
C PRO A 65 -2.42 7.11 -15.54
N PHE A 66 -1.27 7.78 -15.66
CA PHE A 66 -0.79 8.32 -16.92
C PHE A 66 0.73 8.08 -17.06
N ARG A 67 1.23 8.33 -18.26
CA ARG A 67 2.66 8.28 -18.57
C ARG A 67 3.21 9.70 -18.67
N PHE A 68 4.45 9.88 -18.23
CA PHE A 68 5.16 11.14 -18.37
C PHE A 68 6.65 10.91 -18.65
N ARG A 69 7.25 11.82 -19.40
CA ARG A 69 8.68 11.89 -19.65
C ARG A 69 9.12 13.34 -19.77
N ILE A 70 10.40 13.61 -19.55
CA ILE A 70 10.97 14.93 -19.80
C ILE A 70 12.05 14.79 -20.88
N LYS A 71 11.96 15.61 -21.91
CA LYS A 71 12.92 15.66 -23.00
C LYS A 71 13.24 17.12 -23.31
N GLN A 72 14.50 17.47 -23.22
CA GLN A 72 14.96 18.85 -23.40
C GLN A 72 14.22 19.85 -22.50
N GLY A 73 13.93 19.45 -21.26
CA GLY A 73 13.20 20.25 -20.30
C GLY A 73 11.67 20.30 -20.50
N ARG A 74 11.14 19.78 -21.62
CA ARG A 74 9.70 19.73 -21.90
C ARG A 74 9.08 18.52 -21.25
N LEU A 75 7.96 18.72 -20.55
CA LEU A 75 7.16 17.62 -19.97
C LEU A 75 6.18 17.10 -21.01
N HIS A 76 6.36 15.84 -21.38
CA HIS A 76 5.44 15.10 -22.27
C HIS A 76 4.57 14.20 -21.45
N LEU A 77 3.26 14.33 -21.63
CA LEU A 77 2.19 13.59 -20.93
C LEU A 77 1.45 12.71 -21.93
N SER A 78 1.06 11.52 -21.50
CA SER A 78 0.21 10.62 -22.29
C SER A 78 -0.75 9.85 -21.38
N SER A 79 -2.04 9.82 -21.71
CA SER A 79 -3.08 9.12 -20.97
C SER A 79 -3.98 8.33 -21.90
N ASP A 80 -4.39 7.14 -21.47
CA ASP A 80 -5.38 6.31 -22.19
C ASP A 80 -6.83 6.65 -21.79
N HIS A 81 -7.01 7.54 -20.81
CA HIS A 81 -8.32 7.82 -20.20
C HIS A 81 -8.84 9.23 -20.50
N GLU A 82 -8.03 10.25 -20.35
CA GLU A 82 -8.45 11.65 -20.44
C GLU A 82 -7.32 12.57 -20.90
N ALA A 83 -7.70 13.74 -21.41
CA ALA A 83 -6.75 14.80 -21.72
C ALA A 83 -6.17 15.40 -20.44
N LEU A 84 -4.85 15.58 -20.41
CA LEU A 84 -4.11 16.13 -19.28
C LEU A 84 -3.72 17.59 -19.52
N GLU A 85 -3.84 18.41 -18.50
CA GLU A 85 -3.45 19.81 -18.53
C GLU A 85 -2.56 20.17 -17.34
N ALA A 86 -1.65 21.11 -17.54
CA ALA A 86 -0.92 21.74 -16.46
C ALA A 86 -1.74 22.94 -15.94
N VAL A 87 -2.28 22.78 -14.74
CA VAL A 87 -3.07 23.84 -14.07
C VAL A 87 -2.11 24.84 -13.44
N HIS A 88 -2.29 26.11 -13.75
CA HIS A 88 -1.53 27.19 -13.11
C HIS A 88 -2.23 27.62 -11.81
N ALA A 89 -1.56 27.45 -10.68
CA ALA A 89 -2.14 27.65 -9.34
C ALA A 89 -1.41 28.72 -8.52
N GLY A 90 -0.35 29.31 -9.04
CA GLY A 90 0.46 30.30 -8.37
C GLY A 90 1.87 30.39 -8.99
N GLU A 91 2.84 30.86 -8.21
CA GLU A 91 4.19 31.14 -8.69
C GLU A 91 5.29 30.28 -8.06
N SER A 92 4.89 29.31 -7.23
CA SER A 92 5.86 28.48 -6.49
C SER A 92 5.40 27.03 -6.34
N LEU A 93 6.33 26.14 -6.03
CA LEU A 93 6.05 24.75 -5.67
C LEU A 93 5.03 24.65 -4.51
N ARG A 94 5.12 25.58 -3.54
CA ARG A 94 4.17 25.65 -2.41
C ARG A 94 2.76 25.92 -2.89
N ASP A 95 2.58 26.83 -3.84
CA ASP A 95 1.26 27.17 -4.37
C ASP A 95 0.67 25.99 -5.14
N ALA A 96 1.47 25.34 -5.99
CA ALA A 96 1.08 24.12 -6.70
C ALA A 96 0.64 23.02 -5.73
N TYR A 97 1.44 22.77 -4.70
CA TYR A 97 1.15 21.76 -3.67
C TYR A 97 -0.14 22.10 -2.90
N ALA A 98 -0.30 23.34 -2.45
CA ALA A 98 -1.46 23.77 -1.68
C ALA A 98 -2.76 23.63 -2.50
N ALA A 99 -2.72 24.10 -3.75
CA ALA A 99 -3.87 24.00 -4.65
C ALA A 99 -4.24 22.56 -4.99
N ALA A 100 -3.27 21.73 -5.36
CA ALA A 100 -3.50 20.32 -5.67
C ALA A 100 -4.01 19.56 -4.43
N SER A 101 -3.45 19.82 -3.26
CA SER A 101 -3.88 19.19 -2.00
C SER A 101 -5.31 19.58 -1.64
N ALA A 102 -5.67 20.85 -1.75
CA ALA A 102 -7.03 21.32 -1.48
C ALA A 102 -8.05 20.71 -2.44
N ALA A 103 -7.69 20.58 -3.73
CA ALA A 103 -8.59 20.09 -4.77
C ALA A 103 -8.77 18.56 -4.72
N HIS A 104 -7.70 17.80 -4.46
CA HIS A 104 -7.67 16.35 -4.68
C HIS A 104 -7.40 15.52 -3.42
N PHE A 105 -6.86 16.13 -2.36
CA PHE A 105 -6.48 15.46 -1.12
C PHE A 105 -6.94 16.25 0.12
N PRO A 106 -8.23 16.62 0.21
CA PRO A 106 -8.71 17.34 1.39
C PRO A 106 -8.45 16.50 2.64
N PRO A 107 -7.96 17.14 3.74
CA PRO A 107 -7.68 16.41 4.97
C PRO A 107 -8.96 15.75 5.50
N SER A 108 -8.84 14.49 5.93
CA SER A 108 -9.94 13.75 6.56
C SER A 108 -10.37 14.31 7.93
N GLY A 109 -9.57 15.20 8.51
CA GLY A 109 -9.77 15.72 9.87
C GLY A 109 -9.26 14.78 10.98
N THR A 110 -8.69 13.63 10.58
CA THR A 110 -8.09 12.66 11.50
C THR A 110 -6.65 12.36 11.08
N ILE A 111 -5.82 11.96 12.06
CA ILE A 111 -4.43 11.53 11.83
C ILE A 111 -4.25 10.13 12.39
N PRO A 112 -3.21 9.38 11.98
CA PRO A 112 -2.86 8.13 12.63
C PRO A 112 -2.60 8.29 14.13
N ALA A 113 -2.65 7.19 14.87
CA ALA A 113 -2.40 7.21 16.30
C ALA A 113 -1.05 7.89 16.64
N GLU A 114 -1.02 8.75 17.65
CA GLU A 114 0.18 9.50 18.07
C GLU A 114 1.40 8.59 18.27
N LEU A 115 1.17 7.37 18.71
CA LEU A 115 2.23 6.37 18.95
C LEU A 115 3.14 6.15 17.73
N PHE A 116 2.61 6.28 16.50
CA PHE A 116 3.41 6.16 15.27
C PHE A 116 4.42 7.29 15.06
N PHE A 117 4.24 8.41 15.74
CA PHE A 117 5.12 9.59 15.63
C PHE A 117 6.03 9.76 16.83
N SER A 118 5.61 9.27 18.00
CA SER A 118 6.29 9.51 19.27
C SER A 118 7.14 8.34 19.75
N MET A 119 6.90 7.12 19.26
CA MET A 119 7.56 5.90 19.71
C MET A 119 8.07 5.08 18.52
N PRO A 120 9.09 4.22 18.75
CA PRO A 120 9.62 3.36 17.68
C PRO A 120 8.66 2.24 17.30
N GLN A 121 8.81 1.76 16.08
CA GLN A 121 8.20 0.53 15.61
C GLN A 121 9.25 -0.58 15.56
N TYR A 122 8.98 -1.69 16.26
CA TYR A 122 9.76 -2.91 16.20
C TYR A 122 9.13 -3.86 15.21
N ASN A 123 9.92 -4.46 14.35
CA ASN A 123 9.45 -5.44 13.39
C ASN A 123 10.25 -6.73 13.53
N THR A 124 9.58 -7.85 13.64
CA THR A 124 10.21 -9.16 13.87
C THR A 124 10.86 -9.73 12.61
N TRP A 125 10.67 -9.13 11.43
CA TRP A 125 11.19 -9.68 10.17
C TRP A 125 12.71 -9.86 10.18
N ILE A 126 13.43 -8.82 10.57
CA ILE A 126 14.91 -8.86 10.56
C ILE A 126 15.47 -9.91 11.50
N GLU A 127 14.84 -10.10 12.67
CA GLU A 127 15.31 -11.07 13.67
C GLU A 127 14.91 -12.50 13.34
N LEU A 128 13.70 -12.73 12.83
CA LEU A 128 13.12 -14.05 12.72
C LEU A 128 12.82 -14.48 11.28
N MET A 129 12.68 -13.55 10.36
CA MET A 129 12.25 -13.80 8.98
C MET A 129 11.01 -14.70 8.94
N TYR A 130 11.06 -15.83 8.25
CA TYR A 130 9.97 -16.81 8.17
C TYR A 130 9.81 -17.70 9.41
N ASP A 131 10.71 -17.58 10.41
CA ASP A 131 10.65 -18.39 11.62
C ASP A 131 9.88 -17.69 12.76
N GLN A 132 8.79 -17.05 12.44
CA GLN A 132 7.92 -16.38 13.42
C GLN A 132 7.38 -17.43 14.41
N ASN A 133 7.64 -17.23 15.70
CA ASN A 133 7.18 -18.10 16.78
C ASN A 133 7.06 -17.35 18.10
N GLN A 134 6.15 -17.81 18.95
CA GLN A 134 5.81 -17.14 20.21
C GLN A 134 7.02 -16.99 21.15
N ARG A 135 7.87 -18.03 21.28
CA ARG A 135 9.02 -18.03 22.19
C ARG A 135 10.02 -16.91 21.84
N ASP A 136 10.39 -16.83 20.59
CA ASP A 136 11.44 -15.92 20.14
C ASP A 136 10.93 -14.48 20.01
N ILE A 137 9.66 -14.30 19.66
CA ILE A 137 8.97 -13.00 19.73
C ILE A 137 8.98 -12.46 21.16
N MET A 138 8.61 -13.28 22.14
CA MET A 138 8.61 -12.88 23.53
C MET A 138 10.02 -12.60 24.07
N ARG A 139 11.01 -13.37 23.61
CA ARG A 139 12.42 -13.09 23.93
C ARG A 139 12.86 -11.74 23.39
N TYR A 140 12.55 -11.45 22.12
CA TYR A 140 12.89 -10.17 21.50
C TYR A 140 12.25 -8.98 22.23
N ALA A 141 10.95 -9.04 22.51
CA ALA A 141 10.26 -7.98 23.24
C ALA A 141 10.85 -7.73 24.63
N ARG A 142 11.12 -8.81 25.42
CA ARG A 142 11.75 -8.67 26.74
C ARG A 142 13.12 -8.04 26.64
N LYS A 143 13.93 -8.42 25.66
CA LYS A 143 15.27 -7.84 25.46
C LYS A 143 15.22 -6.36 25.11
N ALA A 144 14.24 -5.93 24.31
CA ALA A 144 14.03 -4.51 24.06
C ALA A 144 13.75 -3.74 25.37
N VAL A 145 12.85 -4.25 26.20
CA VAL A 145 12.50 -3.63 27.50
C VAL A 145 13.70 -3.66 28.48
N GLU A 146 14.35 -4.81 28.64
CA GLU A 146 15.51 -4.98 29.54
C GLU A 146 16.67 -4.04 29.19
N ASN A 147 16.84 -3.71 27.92
CA ASN A 147 17.88 -2.79 27.45
C ASN A 147 17.42 -1.32 27.40
N GLY A 148 16.26 -1.00 27.95
CA GLY A 148 15.77 0.37 28.09
C GLY A 148 15.25 1.00 26.77
N PHE A 149 14.96 0.20 25.75
CA PHE A 149 14.32 0.72 24.55
C PHE A 149 12.85 1.07 24.81
N PRO A 150 12.37 2.24 24.33
CA PRO A 150 11.00 2.66 24.58
C PRO A 150 10.00 1.74 23.87
N GLN A 151 8.84 1.54 24.48
CA GLN A 151 7.78 0.69 23.96
C GLN A 151 6.88 1.50 23.02
N GLY A 152 6.68 0.97 21.83
CA GLY A 152 5.82 1.54 20.79
C GLY A 152 5.00 0.44 20.09
N ILE A 153 5.12 0.36 18.78
CA ILE A 153 4.49 -0.71 17.99
C ILE A 153 5.41 -1.94 17.98
N PHE A 154 4.84 -3.11 18.22
CA PHE A 154 5.50 -4.39 18.02
C PHE A 154 4.80 -5.12 16.87
N MET A 155 5.47 -5.17 15.73
CA MET A 155 4.98 -5.76 14.49
C MET A 155 5.43 -7.21 14.39
N ILE A 156 4.48 -8.15 14.39
CA ILE A 156 4.74 -9.55 14.06
C ILE A 156 4.57 -9.69 12.55
N ASP A 157 5.68 -9.96 11.87
CA ASP A 157 5.77 -9.96 10.42
C ASP A 157 5.32 -11.29 9.80
N ASP A 158 5.54 -11.48 8.51
CA ASP A 158 5.05 -12.58 7.68
C ASP A 158 5.29 -13.98 8.29
N ASN A 159 4.41 -14.91 7.98
CA ASN A 159 4.42 -16.33 8.37
C ASN A 159 4.02 -16.64 9.83
N TRP A 160 3.18 -15.79 10.44
CA TRP A 160 2.55 -16.08 11.74
C TRP A 160 1.28 -16.95 11.60
N GLN A 161 0.60 -16.88 10.45
CA GLN A 161 -0.66 -17.56 10.14
C GLN A 161 -0.45 -18.93 9.49
N ASN A 162 -1.49 -19.75 9.43
CA ASN A 162 -1.42 -21.08 8.81
C ASN A 162 -1.17 -21.00 7.30
N ASP A 163 -2.03 -20.24 6.61
CA ASP A 163 -2.00 -20.01 5.17
C ASP A 163 -2.29 -18.55 4.88
N TYR A 164 -1.86 -18.04 3.74
CA TYR A 164 -2.30 -16.70 3.31
C TYR A 164 -3.81 -16.70 3.08
N GLY A 165 -4.48 -15.69 3.62
CA GLY A 165 -5.95 -15.59 3.65
C GLY A 165 -6.59 -16.19 4.90
N ASN A 166 -5.84 -16.98 5.70
CA ASN A 166 -6.23 -17.40 7.03
C ASN A 166 -5.70 -16.39 8.07
N PHE A 167 -6.53 -15.92 8.97
CA PHE A 167 -6.16 -14.91 9.97
C PHE A 167 -6.11 -15.47 11.40
N ASP A 168 -5.85 -16.76 11.53
CA ASP A 168 -5.55 -17.44 12.79
C ASP A 168 -4.06 -17.76 12.92
N PHE A 169 -3.54 -17.65 14.14
CA PHE A 169 -2.17 -18.03 14.42
C PHE A 169 -1.94 -19.53 14.23
N LYS A 170 -0.78 -19.86 13.65
CA LYS A 170 -0.32 -21.23 13.48
C LYS A 170 -0.06 -21.91 14.83
N ALA A 171 -0.96 -22.77 15.29
CA ALA A 171 -0.94 -23.34 16.63
C ALA A 171 0.37 -24.06 17.00
N SER A 172 1.06 -24.67 16.02
CA SER A 172 2.35 -25.33 16.23
C SER A 172 3.50 -24.38 16.60
N ARG A 173 3.36 -23.09 16.28
CA ARG A 173 4.36 -22.04 16.56
C ARG A 173 3.89 -21.05 17.62
N PHE A 174 2.58 -20.93 17.80
CA PHE A 174 1.92 -20.00 18.72
C PHE A 174 0.94 -20.78 19.60
N PRO A 175 1.42 -21.43 20.68
CA PRO A 175 0.57 -22.25 21.53
C PRO A 175 -0.45 -21.43 22.35
N ASP A 176 -0.14 -20.17 22.66
CA ASP A 176 -1.05 -19.25 23.37
C ASP A 176 -0.90 -17.82 22.78
N PRO A 177 -1.45 -17.56 21.59
CA PRO A 177 -1.29 -16.27 20.95
C PRO A 177 -2.00 -15.13 21.69
N ARG A 178 -3.12 -15.39 22.36
CA ARG A 178 -3.82 -14.39 23.19
C ARG A 178 -2.95 -13.98 24.37
N GLY A 179 -2.44 -14.96 25.13
CA GLY A 179 -1.55 -14.68 26.26
C GLY A 179 -0.24 -14.00 25.85
N MET A 180 0.26 -14.31 24.65
CA MET A 180 1.42 -13.59 24.06
C MET A 180 1.09 -12.11 23.87
N ILE A 181 -0.02 -11.79 23.20
CA ILE A 181 -0.41 -10.40 22.94
C ILE A 181 -0.72 -9.67 24.25
N ASP A 182 -1.43 -10.28 25.19
CA ASP A 182 -1.67 -9.70 26.52
C ASP A 182 -0.36 -9.39 27.26
N SER A 183 0.65 -10.26 27.13
CA SER A 183 1.99 -10.04 27.70
C SER A 183 2.73 -8.89 27.03
N LEU A 184 2.64 -8.75 25.71
CA LEU A 184 3.21 -7.61 24.97
C LEU A 184 2.54 -6.30 25.37
N HIS A 185 1.22 -6.29 25.53
CA HIS A 185 0.47 -5.16 26.06
C HIS A 185 0.92 -4.79 27.49
N ALA A 186 1.11 -5.79 28.35
CA ALA A 186 1.60 -5.57 29.71
C ALA A 186 3.01 -4.97 29.76
N MET A 187 3.83 -5.22 28.73
CA MET A 187 5.14 -4.56 28.56
C MET A 187 5.03 -3.13 28.04
N GLY A 188 3.85 -2.68 27.59
CA GLY A 188 3.61 -1.34 27.05
C GLY A 188 3.58 -1.25 25.52
N PHE A 189 3.69 -2.35 24.79
CA PHE A 189 3.60 -2.36 23.33
C PHE A 189 2.14 -2.35 22.85
N ARG A 190 1.93 -1.81 21.64
CA ARG A 190 0.79 -2.12 20.77
C ARG A 190 1.22 -3.16 19.76
N VAL A 191 0.34 -4.11 19.44
CA VAL A 191 0.70 -5.26 18.59
C VAL A 191 -0.01 -5.17 17.26
N MET A 192 0.77 -5.22 16.19
CA MET A 192 0.25 -5.29 14.82
C MET A 192 0.70 -6.58 14.15
N LEU A 193 -0.11 -7.09 13.23
CA LEU A 193 0.19 -8.28 12.45
C LEU A 193 0.37 -7.93 10.98
N TRP A 194 1.34 -8.54 10.34
CA TRP A 194 1.52 -8.51 8.90
C TRP A 194 0.38 -9.25 8.20
N ILE A 195 -0.19 -8.66 7.16
CA ILE A 195 -1.18 -9.28 6.29
C ILE A 195 -0.93 -8.91 4.83
N SER A 196 -1.48 -9.72 3.92
CA SER A 196 -1.49 -9.45 2.49
C SER A 196 -2.88 -9.74 1.89
N PRO A 197 -3.20 -9.23 0.69
CA PRO A 197 -4.46 -9.53 0.02
C PRO A 197 -4.46 -10.90 -0.68
N TYR A 198 -3.42 -11.68 -0.49
CA TYR A 198 -3.21 -12.96 -1.18
C TYR A 198 -3.82 -14.11 -0.39
N VAL A 199 -4.16 -15.19 -1.12
CA VAL A 199 -4.82 -16.38 -0.59
C VAL A 199 -4.11 -17.62 -1.14
N SER A 200 -3.68 -18.51 -0.25
CA SER A 200 -3.04 -19.77 -0.62
C SER A 200 -3.98 -20.66 -1.45
N PRO A 201 -3.61 -21.11 -2.66
CA PRO A 201 -4.54 -21.76 -3.58
C PRO A 201 -5.05 -23.14 -3.12
N ASP A 202 -4.35 -23.77 -2.22
CA ASP A 202 -4.66 -25.10 -1.67
C ASP A 202 -5.34 -25.03 -0.28
N SER A 203 -5.64 -23.81 0.21
CA SER A 203 -6.26 -23.59 1.51
C SER A 203 -7.79 -23.78 1.50
N PRO A 204 -8.41 -24.04 2.66
CA PRO A 204 -9.87 -23.99 2.81
C PRO A 204 -10.46 -22.62 2.49
N GLU A 205 -9.73 -21.54 2.81
CA GLU A 205 -10.10 -20.15 2.55
C GLU A 205 -10.25 -19.90 1.04
N PHE A 206 -9.35 -20.43 0.23
CA PHE A 206 -9.47 -20.33 -1.23
C PHE A 206 -10.82 -20.88 -1.72
N ARG A 207 -11.17 -22.12 -1.30
CA ARG A 207 -12.42 -22.77 -1.73
C ARG A 207 -13.67 -22.01 -1.25
N GLU A 208 -13.60 -21.43 -0.06
CA GLU A 208 -14.69 -20.62 0.46
C GLU A 208 -14.87 -19.34 -0.35
N LEU A 209 -13.78 -18.60 -0.59
CA LEU A 209 -13.78 -17.34 -1.33
C LEU A 209 -14.14 -17.53 -2.81
N GLU A 210 -13.71 -18.64 -3.41
CA GLU A 210 -14.11 -19.01 -4.77
C GLU A 210 -15.62 -19.22 -4.87
N ARG A 211 -16.22 -19.99 -3.95
CA ARG A 211 -17.68 -20.21 -3.89
C ARG A 211 -18.47 -18.93 -3.67
N LYS A 212 -17.92 -17.99 -2.91
CA LYS A 212 -18.53 -16.67 -2.66
C LYS A 212 -18.34 -15.70 -3.83
N GLY A 213 -17.45 -15.99 -4.77
CA GLY A 213 -17.10 -15.08 -5.85
C GLY A 213 -16.26 -13.88 -5.40
N TYR A 214 -15.48 -14.02 -4.33
CA TYR A 214 -14.69 -12.94 -3.72
C TYR A 214 -13.23 -12.89 -4.19
N LEU A 215 -12.83 -13.83 -5.04
CA LEU A 215 -11.50 -13.84 -5.64
C LEU A 215 -11.49 -13.06 -6.96
N LEU A 216 -10.39 -12.36 -7.19
CA LEU A 216 -10.07 -11.77 -8.49
C LEU A 216 -10.04 -12.86 -9.56
N LYS A 217 -10.50 -12.55 -10.78
CA LYS A 217 -10.68 -13.54 -11.85
C LYS A 217 -9.84 -13.21 -13.08
N THR A 218 -9.48 -14.26 -13.79
CA THR A 218 -8.97 -14.15 -15.17
C THR A 218 -10.10 -13.74 -16.11
N ARG A 219 -9.78 -13.36 -17.33
CA ARG A 219 -10.79 -13.08 -18.39
C ARG A 219 -11.69 -14.28 -18.71
N ARG A 220 -11.29 -15.51 -18.32
CA ARG A 220 -12.12 -16.71 -18.52
C ARG A 220 -13.10 -16.95 -17.37
N GLY A 221 -12.99 -16.17 -16.29
CA GLY A 221 -13.84 -16.29 -15.12
C GLY A 221 -13.27 -17.21 -14.02
N ASP A 222 -12.13 -17.84 -14.26
CA ASP A 222 -11.43 -18.65 -13.26
C ASP A 222 -10.73 -17.75 -12.23
N PRO A 223 -10.49 -18.20 -10.98
CA PRO A 223 -9.68 -17.47 -10.03
C PRO A 223 -8.31 -17.09 -10.61
N ALA A 224 -7.94 -15.83 -10.51
CA ALA A 224 -6.62 -15.36 -10.94
C ALA A 224 -5.54 -15.79 -9.95
N ILE A 225 -4.45 -16.32 -10.47
CA ILE A 225 -3.27 -16.68 -9.70
C ILE A 225 -2.15 -15.70 -10.06
N VAL A 226 -1.73 -14.94 -9.08
CA VAL A 226 -0.66 -13.93 -9.24
C VAL A 226 0.66 -14.45 -8.70
N ARG A 227 1.75 -14.05 -9.34
CA ARG A 227 3.10 -14.30 -8.85
C ARG A 227 3.56 -13.12 -8.00
N TRP A 228 4.06 -13.41 -6.80
CA TRP A 228 4.64 -12.43 -5.88
C TRP A 228 5.89 -13.03 -5.20
N TRP A 229 6.50 -12.35 -4.23
CA TRP A 229 7.78 -12.83 -3.65
C TRP A 229 7.68 -14.19 -2.93
N ASN A 230 6.51 -14.56 -2.39
CA ASN A 230 6.28 -15.87 -1.76
C ASN A 230 5.64 -16.91 -2.70
N GLY A 231 5.81 -16.75 -4.01
CA GLY A 231 5.36 -17.71 -5.00
C GLY A 231 4.07 -17.32 -5.71
N TYR A 232 3.09 -18.21 -5.72
CA TYR A 232 1.84 -18.06 -6.46
C TYR A 232 0.64 -18.12 -5.53
N SER A 233 -0.25 -17.14 -5.62
CA SER A 233 -1.46 -17.08 -4.79
C SER A 233 -2.63 -16.51 -5.56
N ALA A 234 -3.84 -16.89 -5.15
CA ALA A 234 -5.03 -16.11 -5.51
C ALA A 234 -5.06 -14.79 -4.73
N CYS A 235 -5.97 -13.89 -5.07
CA CYS A 235 -6.16 -12.65 -4.33
C CYS A 235 -7.63 -12.37 -4.14
N TYR A 236 -7.97 -11.69 -3.04
CA TYR A 236 -9.27 -11.05 -2.92
C TYR A 236 -9.51 -10.10 -4.08
N ASP A 237 -10.72 -10.03 -4.62
CA ASP A 237 -11.11 -8.92 -5.48
C ASP A 237 -11.48 -7.71 -4.61
N LEU A 238 -10.50 -6.85 -4.37
CA LEU A 238 -10.69 -5.66 -3.52
C LEU A 238 -11.57 -4.58 -4.17
N THR A 239 -11.94 -4.74 -5.42
CA THR A 239 -12.96 -3.89 -6.07
C THR A 239 -14.39 -4.35 -5.79
N ASN A 240 -14.53 -5.55 -5.20
CA ASN A 240 -15.82 -6.09 -4.75
C ASN A 240 -16.09 -5.66 -3.30
N PRO A 241 -17.10 -4.82 -3.03
CA PRO A 241 -17.39 -4.35 -1.69
C PRO A 241 -17.78 -5.47 -0.71
N GLU A 242 -18.39 -6.57 -1.19
CA GLU A 242 -18.70 -7.73 -0.35
C GLU A 242 -17.45 -8.49 0.06
N ALA A 243 -16.47 -8.63 -0.85
CA ALA A 243 -15.19 -9.24 -0.55
C ALA A 243 -14.40 -8.41 0.47
N VAL A 244 -14.40 -7.08 0.31
CA VAL A 244 -13.77 -6.15 1.25
C VAL A 244 -14.44 -6.24 2.63
N ALA A 245 -15.77 -6.25 2.68
CA ALA A 245 -16.51 -6.38 3.94
C ALA A 245 -16.23 -7.73 4.63
N TYR A 246 -16.17 -8.81 3.87
CA TYR A 246 -15.80 -10.13 4.38
C TYR A 246 -14.40 -10.14 4.98
N LEU A 247 -13.40 -9.64 4.23
CA LEU A 247 -12.01 -9.54 4.69
C LEU A 247 -11.91 -8.69 5.95
N ARG A 248 -12.56 -7.51 5.97
CA ARG A 248 -12.62 -6.67 7.16
C ARG A 248 -13.21 -7.41 8.36
N GLY A 249 -14.28 -8.18 8.16
CA GLY A 249 -14.88 -9.01 9.20
C GLY A 249 -13.89 -10.01 9.77
N LYS A 250 -13.09 -10.67 8.93
CA LYS A 250 -12.03 -11.60 9.37
C LYS A 250 -10.93 -10.92 10.17
N LEU A 251 -10.55 -9.72 9.79
CA LEU A 251 -9.57 -8.93 10.55
C LEU A 251 -10.12 -8.48 11.91
N GLU A 252 -11.39 -8.11 11.99
CA GLU A 252 -12.05 -7.78 13.27
C GLU A 252 -12.26 -9.03 14.16
N GLU A 253 -12.52 -10.19 13.57
CA GLU A 253 -12.53 -11.47 14.30
C GLU A 253 -11.16 -11.74 14.95
N ASN A 254 -10.06 -11.54 14.19
CA ASN A 254 -8.69 -11.66 14.71
C ASN A 254 -8.46 -10.71 15.88
N ARG A 255 -8.82 -9.43 15.73
CA ARG A 255 -8.68 -8.42 16.79
C ARG A 255 -9.44 -8.81 18.05
N SER A 256 -10.68 -9.24 17.90
CA SER A 256 -11.54 -9.67 19.02
C SER A 256 -10.98 -10.91 19.71
N LYS A 257 -10.51 -11.89 18.93
CA LYS A 257 -10.03 -13.18 19.43
C LYS A 257 -8.67 -13.05 20.14
N TYR A 258 -7.76 -12.29 19.59
CA TYR A 258 -6.37 -12.25 20.05
C TYR A 258 -5.97 -10.93 20.73
N GLY A 259 -6.73 -9.87 20.58
CA GLY A 259 -6.41 -8.56 21.13
C GLY A 259 -5.46 -7.73 20.26
N THR A 260 -5.28 -8.09 18.99
CA THR A 260 -4.45 -7.35 18.02
C THR A 260 -4.91 -5.90 17.89
N ASP A 261 -3.99 -4.94 17.86
CA ASP A 261 -4.32 -3.52 17.76
C ASP A 261 -4.52 -3.05 16.31
N GLY A 262 -3.87 -3.69 15.35
CA GLY A 262 -3.98 -3.35 13.94
C GLY A 262 -3.10 -4.20 13.03
N PHE A 263 -2.87 -3.72 11.80
CA PHE A 263 -2.25 -4.53 10.77
C PHE A 263 -1.28 -3.73 9.89
N LYS A 264 -0.22 -4.41 9.43
CA LYS A 264 0.64 -4.01 8.32
C LYS A 264 0.06 -4.60 7.04
N PHE A 265 -0.42 -3.74 6.17
CA PHE A 265 -0.99 -4.09 4.87
C PHE A 265 0.13 -4.16 3.83
N ASP A 266 0.64 -5.36 3.59
CA ASP A 266 1.74 -5.62 2.66
C ASP A 266 1.22 -6.21 1.35
N GLY A 267 2.03 -6.18 0.28
CA GLY A 267 1.57 -6.59 -1.03
C GLY A 267 0.56 -5.61 -1.65
N GLY A 268 -0.19 -6.10 -2.63
CA GLY A 268 -1.18 -5.28 -3.35
C GLY A 268 -0.59 -4.28 -4.34
N ASP A 269 0.73 -4.31 -4.55
CA ASP A 269 1.42 -3.45 -5.52
C ASP A 269 0.94 -3.72 -6.94
N VAL A 270 0.82 -2.67 -7.72
CA VAL A 270 0.51 -2.74 -9.16
C VAL A 270 1.45 -3.70 -9.89
N ALA A 271 2.71 -3.78 -9.50
CA ALA A 271 3.72 -4.65 -10.12
C ALA A 271 3.33 -6.13 -10.13
N TYR A 272 2.59 -6.61 -9.13
CA TYR A 272 2.14 -8.02 -9.06
C TYR A 272 0.85 -8.29 -9.84
N MET A 273 0.17 -7.25 -10.31
CA MET A 273 -1.14 -7.33 -10.96
C MET A 273 -1.06 -7.13 -12.48
N GLN A 274 0.09 -7.39 -13.11
CA GLN A 274 0.35 -7.05 -14.52
C GLN A 274 0.56 -8.26 -15.44
N ALA A 275 0.48 -9.49 -14.92
CA ALA A 275 0.77 -10.69 -15.72
C ALA A 275 -0.22 -10.87 -16.87
N GLU A 276 -1.47 -10.51 -16.64
CA GLU A 276 -2.55 -10.55 -17.62
C GLU A 276 -3.65 -9.53 -17.25
N PRO A 277 -4.56 -9.17 -18.16
CA PRO A 277 -5.74 -8.39 -17.80
C PRO A 277 -6.70 -9.25 -16.96
N TYR A 278 -7.05 -8.76 -15.78
CA TYR A 278 -8.00 -9.42 -14.88
C TYR A 278 -9.42 -8.91 -15.08
N LEU A 279 -10.41 -9.69 -14.61
CA LEU A 279 -11.78 -9.27 -14.44
C LEU A 279 -11.97 -8.83 -12.99
N TYR A 280 -12.16 -7.55 -12.82
CA TYR A 280 -12.52 -6.93 -11.55
C TYR A 280 -14.04 -6.89 -11.41
N HIS A 281 -14.55 -6.92 -10.18
CA HIS A 281 -15.97 -6.68 -9.91
C HIS A 281 -16.40 -5.28 -10.36
N ASP A 282 -15.57 -4.28 -10.11
CA ASP A 282 -15.74 -2.94 -10.65
C ASP A 282 -15.40 -2.95 -12.15
N PRO A 283 -16.32 -2.57 -13.04
CA PRO A 283 -16.05 -2.52 -14.49
C PRO A 283 -14.89 -1.61 -14.90
N GLU A 284 -14.59 -0.61 -14.05
CA GLU A 284 -13.45 0.31 -14.23
C GLU A 284 -12.25 -0.08 -13.36
N GLY A 285 -12.25 -1.31 -12.86
CA GLY A 285 -11.17 -1.83 -12.03
C GLY A 285 -9.89 -2.00 -12.84
N ASP A 286 -8.79 -1.58 -12.23
CA ASP A 286 -7.43 -1.74 -12.71
C ASP A 286 -6.47 -2.02 -11.54
N PRO A 287 -5.19 -2.31 -11.77
CA PRO A 287 -4.23 -2.54 -10.71
C PRO A 287 -4.05 -1.36 -9.75
N ASN A 288 -4.17 -0.11 -10.23
CA ASN A 288 -4.05 1.07 -9.38
C ASN A 288 -5.25 1.22 -8.45
N ARG A 289 -6.46 0.99 -8.98
CA ARG A 289 -7.70 0.99 -8.19
C ARG A 289 -7.73 -0.16 -7.18
N TYR A 290 -7.21 -1.33 -7.54
CA TYR A 290 -7.01 -2.44 -6.62
C TYR A 290 -6.10 -2.04 -5.46
N MET A 291 -4.95 -1.46 -5.75
CA MET A 291 -4.00 -0.94 -4.76
C MET A 291 -4.63 0.13 -3.86
N GLN A 292 -5.42 1.05 -4.44
CA GLN A 292 -6.15 2.06 -3.68
C GLN A 292 -7.12 1.43 -2.69
N ARG A 293 -7.92 0.44 -3.12
CA ARG A 293 -8.88 -0.26 -2.25
C ARG A 293 -8.21 -1.00 -1.10
N TRP A 294 -7.05 -1.59 -1.34
CA TRP A 294 -6.24 -2.20 -0.29
C TRP A 294 -5.83 -1.18 0.78
N ALA A 295 -5.33 -0.05 0.36
CA ALA A 295 -4.91 1.02 1.24
C ALA A 295 -6.11 1.69 1.97
N GLU A 296 -7.25 1.86 1.29
CA GLU A 296 -8.49 2.37 1.92
C GLU A 296 -8.98 1.44 3.04
N LEU A 297 -8.93 0.12 2.83
CA LEU A 297 -9.24 -0.86 3.88
C LEU A 297 -8.29 -0.67 5.08
N GLY A 298 -6.99 -0.52 4.82
CA GLY A 298 -6.00 -0.26 5.87
C GLY A 298 -6.30 0.99 6.68
N GLY A 299 -6.70 2.07 6.02
CA GLY A 299 -7.08 3.33 6.66
C GLY A 299 -8.30 3.25 7.59
N THR A 300 -9.07 2.17 7.56
CA THR A 300 -10.18 1.95 8.50
C THR A 300 -9.74 1.46 9.88
N PHE A 301 -8.48 1.08 10.04
CA PHE A 301 -7.88 0.66 11.32
C PHE A 301 -7.03 1.77 11.90
N ALA A 302 -7.21 2.09 13.17
CA ALA A 302 -6.44 3.15 13.84
C ALA A 302 -4.94 2.85 13.89
N CYS A 303 -4.56 1.57 14.06
CA CYS A 303 -3.19 1.10 13.91
C CYS A 303 -3.05 0.45 12.54
N ASN A 304 -2.42 1.15 11.61
CA ASN A 304 -2.18 0.66 10.25
C ASN A 304 -0.76 1.00 9.80
N GLU A 305 -0.23 0.20 8.89
CA GLU A 305 0.96 0.50 8.12
C GLU A 305 0.74 0.01 6.70
N LEU A 306 0.95 0.86 5.71
CA LEU A 306 0.71 0.55 4.30
C LEU A 306 2.03 0.48 3.53
N ARG A 307 2.21 -0.61 2.77
CA ARG A 307 3.28 -0.73 1.78
C ARG A 307 2.93 0.04 0.52
N ALA A 308 1.83 -0.35 -0.13
CA ALA A 308 1.39 0.19 -1.40
C ALA A 308 0.26 1.19 -1.20
N CYS A 309 0.30 2.29 -1.94
CA CYS A 309 -0.68 3.35 -1.80
C CYS A 309 -0.89 4.09 -3.12
N TRP A 310 -2.16 4.33 -3.45
CA TRP A 310 -2.58 5.12 -4.59
C TRP A 310 -3.63 6.14 -4.15
N LYS A 311 -3.34 7.44 -4.35
CA LYS A 311 -4.27 8.56 -4.09
C LYS A 311 -4.80 8.68 -2.65
N LEU A 312 -4.02 8.35 -1.63
CA LEU A 312 -4.45 8.42 -0.22
C LEU A 312 -3.92 9.65 0.55
N GLY A 313 -3.50 10.69 -0.12
CA GLY A 313 -3.14 11.95 0.56
C GLY A 313 -4.29 12.47 1.42
N GLY A 314 -3.99 13.03 2.60
CA GLY A 314 -5.01 13.55 3.53
C GLY A 314 -5.75 12.52 4.37
N GLN A 315 -5.52 11.24 4.18
CA GLN A 315 -6.14 10.15 4.95
C GLN A 315 -5.27 9.73 6.15
N PRO A 316 -5.87 9.15 7.23
CA PRO A 316 -5.15 8.78 8.45
C PRO A 316 -4.38 7.46 8.27
N VAL A 317 -3.43 7.42 7.34
CA VAL A 317 -2.64 6.23 7.01
C VAL A 317 -1.17 6.45 7.32
N VAL A 318 -0.51 5.39 7.78
CA VAL A 318 0.94 5.33 7.96
C VAL A 318 1.53 4.62 6.76
N GLN A 319 2.34 5.32 5.97
CA GLN A 319 3.00 4.77 4.80
C GLN A 319 4.48 4.52 5.12
N ARG A 320 4.93 3.31 4.87
CA ARG A 320 6.37 3.06 4.88
C ARG A 320 6.98 3.45 3.53
N LEU A 321 8.22 3.86 3.52
CA LEU A 321 8.92 4.19 2.27
C LEU A 321 9.29 2.93 1.48
N GLY A 322 10.33 2.46 1.29
CA GLY A 322 10.70 1.21 0.62
C GLY A 322 11.46 0.29 1.57
N ASP A 323 11.68 -0.93 1.13
CA ASP A 323 12.62 -1.82 1.78
C ASP A 323 14.03 -1.21 1.67
N LYS A 324 14.84 -1.39 2.70
CA LYS A 324 16.25 -1.03 2.65
C LYS A 324 17.04 -2.18 2.02
N ASP A 325 18.05 -1.83 1.26
CA ASP A 325 19.08 -2.78 0.83
C ASP A 325 19.94 -3.14 2.06
N TYR A 326 20.27 -4.42 2.21
CA TYR A 326 21.08 -4.96 3.30
C TYR A 326 22.47 -5.35 2.80
#